data_74ca89a684aed755b7b586c609210962
#
_entry.id   74ca89a684aed755b7b586c609210962
#
_cell.length_a   1.000
_cell.length_b   1.000
_cell.length_c   1.000
_cell.angle_alpha   90.00
_cell.angle_beta   90.00
_cell.angle_gamma   90.00
#
_symmetry.space_group_name_H-M   'P 1'
#
loop_
_entity.id
_entity.type
_entity.pdbx_description
1 polymer ?
#
loop_
_entity_poly.entity_id
_entity_poly.type
_entity_poly.pdbx_seq_one_letter_code
_entity_poly.pdbx_strand_id
1 'polypeptide(L)'
;GVLQALSVTGLLTFASAFPIVLGIGVGAACPVLISAIGANKNGKRTALVYLLNDLFGLIMWSVIFYTVNAFVHFTFIDMVMTPVSIALLNTVFRVATVVVLFPFIPKIEKLVCILVKDSAEELEDEADFDLLEERLLNYPALAIAQCHRAMNGMAKKLRKNVNRAMNLLNEYQQDKFDKVQRKEDLIDKYESRLGEYLIQLTKREMNTVQTRQVSLYLHTIGDFERIGDHASYIAHMSNEMHDNHTDFSPAAWNELNIVMEAVREEINITC
;
A
#
# COMPACT_ATOMS: atom_id res chain seq x y z
N GLY A 1 -20.57 21.83 11.73
CA GLY A 1 -21.99 21.50 11.99
C GLY A 1 -22.41 21.92 13.38
N VAL A 2 -22.43 21.04 14.38
CA VAL A 2 -22.98 21.29 15.73
C VAL A 2 -22.36 22.50 16.42
N LEU A 3 -21.03 22.66 16.36
CA LEU A 3 -20.33 23.82 16.96
C LEU A 3 -20.76 25.15 16.34
N GLN A 4 -20.96 25.18 15.02
CA GLN A 4 -21.43 26.38 14.32
C GLN A 4 -22.89 26.69 14.68
N ALA A 5 -23.75 25.68 14.83
CA ALA A 5 -25.12 25.86 15.30
C ALA A 5 -25.17 26.44 16.73
N LEU A 6 -24.32 25.92 17.62
CA LEU A 6 -24.19 26.43 18.98
C LEU A 6 -23.67 27.89 19.02
N SER A 7 -22.79 28.28 18.10
CA SER A 7 -22.29 29.66 18.09
C SER A 7 -23.37 30.72 17.76
N VAL A 8 -24.41 30.31 17.05
CA VAL A 8 -25.55 31.19 16.75
C VAL A 8 -26.36 31.54 18.02
N THR A 9 -26.33 30.68 19.05
CA THR A 9 -27.02 30.96 20.33
C THR A 9 -26.34 32.00 21.19
N GLY A 10 -25.12 32.46 20.84
CA GLY A 10 -24.35 33.42 21.60
C GLY A 10 -23.74 32.93 22.92
N LEU A 11 -23.87 31.63 23.20
CA LEU A 11 -23.36 31.02 24.44
C LEU A 11 -21.94 30.49 24.32
N LEU A 12 -21.40 30.41 23.10
CA LEU A 12 -20.09 29.81 22.85
C LEU A 12 -18.98 30.87 22.91
N THR A 13 -18.13 30.78 23.93
CA THR A 13 -16.95 31.64 24.07
C THR A 13 -15.72 31.01 23.39
N PHE A 14 -14.66 31.80 23.15
CA PHE A 14 -13.41 31.31 22.62
C PHE A 14 -12.81 30.21 23.53
N ALA A 15 -12.86 30.41 24.86
CA ALA A 15 -12.36 29.41 25.81
C ALA A 15 -12.96 28.03 25.63
N SER A 16 -14.26 27.94 25.34
CA SER A 16 -14.94 26.67 25.13
C SER A 16 -14.80 26.16 23.68
N ALA A 17 -14.78 27.06 22.69
CA ALA A 17 -14.66 26.69 21.28
C ALA A 17 -13.27 26.14 20.92
N PHE A 18 -12.19 26.70 21.47
CA PHE A 18 -10.81 26.37 21.13
C PHE A 18 -10.48 24.87 21.34
N PRO A 19 -10.67 24.26 22.53
CA PRO A 19 -10.36 22.84 22.69
C PRO A 19 -11.26 21.95 21.84
N ILE A 20 -12.53 22.34 21.60
CA ILE A 20 -13.44 21.57 20.75
C ILE A 20 -12.97 21.59 19.30
N VAL A 21 -12.53 22.74 18.77
CA VAL A 21 -12.01 22.87 17.39
C VAL A 21 -10.77 22.00 17.21
N LEU A 22 -9.84 22.00 18.17
CA LEU A 22 -8.67 21.14 18.13
C LEU A 22 -9.05 19.64 18.17
N GLY A 23 -10.03 19.26 19.00
CA GLY A 23 -10.50 17.88 19.10
C GLY A 23 -11.24 17.39 17.84
N ILE A 24 -11.93 18.28 17.11
CA ILE A 24 -12.57 17.94 15.83
C ILE A 24 -11.56 17.42 14.81
N GLY A 25 -10.35 17.95 14.79
CA GLY A 25 -9.27 17.46 13.93
C GLY A 25 -8.99 15.98 14.16
N VAL A 26 -8.69 15.61 15.40
CA VAL A 26 -8.41 14.21 15.78
C VAL A 26 -9.63 13.31 15.53
N GLY A 27 -10.83 13.80 15.82
CA GLY A 27 -12.09 13.07 15.54
C GLY A 27 -12.29 12.79 14.04
N ALA A 28 -11.86 13.70 13.17
CA ALA A 28 -11.92 13.52 11.71
C ALA A 28 -10.99 12.41 11.20
N ALA A 29 -9.98 12.00 11.96
CA ALA A 29 -9.12 10.88 11.61
C ALA A 29 -9.82 9.51 11.80
N CYS A 30 -10.87 9.40 12.65
CA CYS A 30 -11.50 8.12 12.92
C CYS A 30 -12.08 7.42 11.68
N PRO A 31 -12.86 8.07 10.79
CA PRO A 31 -13.34 7.44 9.57
C PRO A 31 -12.20 6.98 8.65
N VAL A 32 -11.10 7.77 8.58
CA VAL A 32 -9.93 7.43 7.77
C VAL A 32 -9.22 6.19 8.33
N LEU A 33 -9.09 6.08 9.65
CA LEU A 33 -8.51 4.91 10.30
C LEU A 33 -9.37 3.66 10.10
N ILE A 34 -10.70 3.79 10.19
CA ILE A 34 -11.62 2.68 9.95
C ILE A 34 -11.51 2.19 8.50
N SER A 35 -11.47 3.11 7.53
CA SER A 35 -11.30 2.75 6.11
C SER A 35 -9.94 2.11 5.82
N ALA A 36 -8.92 2.38 6.65
CA ALA A 36 -7.60 1.81 6.49
C ALA A 36 -7.47 0.37 7.05
N ILE A 37 -8.45 -0.16 7.77
CA ILE A 37 -8.39 -1.53 8.34
C ILE A 37 -8.24 -2.56 7.22
N GLY A 38 -8.98 -2.42 6.13
CA GLY A 38 -8.89 -3.30 4.94
C GLY A 38 -7.90 -2.82 3.87
N ALA A 39 -7.25 -1.66 4.05
CA ALA A 39 -6.36 -1.09 3.05
C ALA A 39 -4.98 -1.78 3.04
N ASN A 40 -4.27 -1.62 1.92
CA ASN A 40 -2.86 -1.97 1.82
C ASN A 40 -2.00 -1.17 2.81
N LYS A 41 -0.72 -1.53 2.96
CA LYS A 41 0.18 -0.89 3.93
C LYS A 41 0.34 0.61 3.73
N ASN A 42 0.44 1.07 2.49
CA ASN A 42 0.56 2.48 2.19
C ASN A 42 -0.72 3.24 2.58
N GLY A 43 -1.89 2.64 2.39
CA GLY A 43 -3.15 3.17 2.92
C GLY A 43 -3.17 3.28 4.45
N LYS A 44 -2.68 2.25 5.15
CA LYS A 44 -2.53 2.27 6.62
C LYS A 44 -1.53 3.34 7.08
N ARG A 45 -0.38 3.46 6.39
CA ARG A 45 0.62 4.50 6.65
C ARG A 45 0.04 5.90 6.44
N THR A 46 -0.69 6.13 5.34
CA THR A 46 -1.34 7.42 5.06
C THR A 46 -2.35 7.79 6.13
N ALA A 47 -3.20 6.84 6.54
CA ALA A 47 -4.16 7.06 7.63
C ALA A 47 -3.47 7.41 8.96
N LEU A 48 -2.35 6.75 9.26
CA LEU A 48 -1.57 7.02 10.46
C LEU A 48 -0.87 8.38 10.40
N VAL A 49 -0.32 8.79 9.23
CA VAL A 49 0.22 10.15 9.03
C VAL A 49 -0.85 11.21 9.29
N TYR A 50 -2.07 10.98 8.78
CA TYR A 50 -3.19 11.89 9.00
C TYR A 50 -3.51 12.06 10.49
N LEU A 51 -3.64 10.93 11.22
CA LEU A 51 -3.86 10.93 12.67
C LEU A 51 -2.73 11.66 13.43
N LEU A 52 -1.47 11.33 13.11
CA LEU A 52 -0.31 11.92 13.77
C LEU A 52 -0.23 13.43 13.53
N ASN A 53 -0.54 13.89 12.31
CA ASN A 53 -0.57 15.33 12.01
C ASN A 53 -1.57 16.07 12.90
N ASP A 54 -2.78 15.56 13.02
CA ASP A 54 -3.84 16.21 13.82
C ASP A 54 -3.56 16.09 15.32
N LEU A 55 -2.98 14.96 15.78
CA LEU A 55 -2.58 14.77 17.17
C LEU A 55 -1.42 15.70 17.59
N PHE A 56 -0.39 15.83 16.75
CA PHE A 56 0.70 16.78 16.98
C PHE A 56 0.20 18.21 16.98
N GLY A 57 -0.68 18.56 16.03
CA GLY A 57 -1.32 19.87 15.99
C GLY A 57 -2.10 20.18 17.26
N LEU A 58 -2.91 19.23 17.73
CA LEU A 58 -3.67 19.37 18.99
C LEU A 58 -2.75 19.63 20.18
N ILE A 59 -1.72 18.77 20.36
CA ILE A 59 -0.80 18.89 21.50
C ILE A 59 -0.02 20.19 21.43
N MET A 60 0.56 20.51 20.28
CA MET A 60 1.39 21.69 20.08
C MET A 60 0.61 22.98 20.37
N TRP A 61 -0.56 23.14 19.75
CA TRP A 61 -1.36 24.36 19.92
C TRP A 61 -1.97 24.45 21.32
N SER A 62 -2.34 23.34 21.94
CA SER A 62 -2.79 23.35 23.35
C SER A 62 -1.68 23.83 24.27
N VAL A 63 -0.46 23.27 24.13
CA VAL A 63 0.68 23.69 24.96
C VAL A 63 1.01 25.15 24.73
N ILE A 64 1.14 25.59 23.49
CA ILE A 64 1.47 26.99 23.16
C ILE A 64 0.38 27.94 23.70
N PHE A 65 -0.87 27.68 23.40
CA PHE A 65 -1.97 28.57 23.78
C PHE A 65 -2.09 28.70 25.31
N TYR A 66 -2.17 27.58 26.03
CA TYR A 66 -2.36 27.63 27.47
C TYR A 66 -1.14 28.17 28.19
N THR A 67 0.08 27.88 27.70
CA THR A 67 1.31 28.45 28.29
C THR A 67 1.35 29.97 28.08
N VAL A 68 1.12 30.44 26.85
CA VAL A 68 1.13 31.88 26.59
C VAL A 68 0.01 32.60 27.34
N ASN A 69 -1.18 31.98 27.41
CA ASN A 69 -2.31 32.56 28.15
C ASN A 69 -2.02 32.70 29.65
N ALA A 70 -1.27 31.75 30.25
CA ALA A 70 -0.90 31.83 31.67
C ALA A 70 -0.03 33.05 31.99
N PHE A 71 0.74 33.56 31.00
CA PHE A 71 1.58 34.76 31.17
C PHE A 71 0.91 36.04 30.70
N VAL A 72 0.21 35.99 29.59
CA VAL A 72 -0.32 37.19 28.89
C VAL A 72 -1.76 37.51 29.31
N HIS A 73 -2.51 36.54 29.80
CA HIS A 73 -3.94 36.66 30.16
C HIS A 73 -4.76 37.32 29.05
N PHE A 74 -4.96 36.59 27.94
CA PHE A 74 -5.68 37.06 26.77
C PHE A 74 -7.09 37.54 27.12
N THR A 75 -7.41 38.79 26.77
CA THR A 75 -8.72 39.40 27.02
C THR A 75 -9.83 38.88 26.09
N PHE A 76 -9.46 38.22 24.99
CA PHE A 76 -10.42 37.69 24.02
C PHE A 76 -10.97 36.30 24.38
N ILE A 77 -10.52 35.69 25.49
CA ILE A 77 -10.93 34.34 25.90
C ILE A 77 -12.46 34.27 26.13
N ASP A 78 -13.04 35.30 26.67
CA ASP A 78 -14.49 35.36 26.97
C ASP A 78 -15.32 35.93 25.79
N MET A 79 -14.65 36.22 24.65
CA MET A 79 -15.31 36.71 23.46
C MET A 79 -16.24 35.65 22.85
N VAL A 80 -17.47 36.05 22.56
CA VAL A 80 -18.45 35.18 21.92
C VAL A 80 -18.04 34.86 20.49
N MET A 81 -18.02 33.60 20.15
CA MET A 81 -17.61 33.09 18.84
C MET A 81 -18.78 33.08 17.86
N THR A 82 -18.54 33.66 16.68
CA THR A 82 -19.47 33.54 15.55
C THR A 82 -19.13 32.31 14.67
N PRO A 83 -20.07 31.86 13.81
CA PRO A 83 -19.76 30.78 12.86
C PRO A 83 -18.53 31.06 11.97
N VAL A 84 -18.36 32.34 11.60
CA VAL A 84 -17.21 32.76 10.77
C VAL A 84 -15.91 32.73 11.55
N SER A 85 -15.92 33.19 12.82
CA SER A 85 -14.72 33.12 13.68
C SER A 85 -14.28 31.70 13.95
N ILE A 86 -15.22 30.76 14.12
CA ILE A 86 -14.89 29.32 14.30
C ILE A 86 -14.26 28.74 13.04
N ALA A 87 -14.83 29.06 11.87
CA ALA A 87 -14.27 28.61 10.59
C ALA A 87 -12.86 29.17 10.36
N LEU A 88 -12.67 30.46 10.63
CA LEU A 88 -11.37 31.11 10.53
C LEU A 88 -10.35 30.51 11.50
N LEU A 89 -10.74 30.31 12.76
CA LEU A 89 -9.90 29.66 13.77
C LEU A 89 -9.42 28.28 13.31
N ASN A 90 -10.35 27.44 12.85
CA ASN A 90 -10.01 26.11 12.34
C ASN A 90 -9.05 26.16 11.15
N THR A 91 -9.30 27.07 10.19
CA THR A 91 -8.42 27.22 9.01
C THR A 91 -7.02 27.68 9.39
N VAL A 92 -6.92 28.72 10.24
CA VAL A 92 -5.63 29.26 10.68
C VAL A 92 -4.82 28.18 11.41
N PHE A 93 -5.42 27.46 12.35
CA PHE A 93 -4.69 26.39 13.05
C PHE A 93 -4.26 25.24 12.14
N ARG A 94 -5.11 24.82 11.19
CA ARG A 94 -4.72 23.77 10.24
C ARG A 94 -3.57 24.19 9.34
N VAL A 95 -3.65 25.38 8.75
CA VAL A 95 -2.58 25.91 7.90
C VAL A 95 -1.29 26.09 8.70
N ALA A 96 -1.38 26.68 9.89
CA ALA A 96 -0.21 26.88 10.75
C ALA A 96 0.41 25.52 11.19
N THR A 97 -0.40 24.52 11.50
CA THR A 97 0.07 23.15 11.80
C THR A 97 0.87 22.58 10.64
N VAL A 98 0.34 22.66 9.42
CA VAL A 98 1.03 22.17 8.21
C VAL A 98 2.36 22.88 8.00
N VAL A 99 2.40 24.21 8.12
CA VAL A 99 3.63 25.01 7.97
C VAL A 99 4.68 24.61 9.01
N VAL A 100 4.29 24.43 10.27
CA VAL A 100 5.21 24.03 11.34
C VAL A 100 5.69 22.60 11.17
N LEU A 101 4.82 21.67 10.76
CA LEU A 101 5.18 20.27 10.59
C LEU A 101 5.89 19.96 9.28
N PHE A 102 5.85 20.86 8.29
CA PHE A 102 6.48 20.67 6.99
C PHE A 102 7.96 20.20 7.08
N PRO A 103 8.85 20.83 7.87
CA PRO A 103 10.24 20.39 7.99
C PRO A 103 10.39 19.05 8.73
N PHE A 104 9.34 18.57 9.41
CA PHE A 104 9.35 17.32 10.16
C PHE A 104 8.77 16.13 9.39
N ILE A 105 8.27 16.32 8.17
CA ILE A 105 7.70 15.27 7.31
C ILE A 105 8.60 14.03 7.27
N PRO A 106 9.95 14.12 7.02
CA PRO A 106 10.79 12.94 6.96
C PRO A 106 10.87 12.16 8.29
N LYS A 107 10.69 12.85 9.43
CA LYS A 107 10.68 12.22 10.75
C LYS A 107 9.34 11.52 11.02
N ILE A 108 8.23 12.12 10.60
CA ILE A 108 6.90 11.53 10.69
C ILE A 108 6.83 10.27 9.81
N GLU A 109 7.34 10.33 8.60
CA GLU A 109 7.46 9.19 7.68
C GLU A 109 8.24 8.04 8.32
N LYS A 110 9.43 8.31 8.86
CA LYS A 110 10.22 7.29 9.58
C LYS A 110 9.46 6.68 10.76
N LEU A 111 8.77 7.50 11.55
CA LEU A 111 7.96 7.03 12.66
C LEU A 111 6.85 6.10 12.19
N VAL A 112 6.15 6.47 11.12
CA VAL A 112 5.08 5.68 10.54
C VAL A 112 5.60 4.37 9.94
N CYS A 113 6.76 4.37 9.29
CA CYS A 113 7.41 3.16 8.78
C CYS A 113 7.86 2.21 9.91
N ILE A 114 8.23 2.74 11.08
CA ILE A 114 8.55 1.93 12.26
C ILE A 114 7.28 1.29 12.85
N LEU A 115 6.17 2.02 12.86
CA LEU A 115 4.88 1.53 13.39
C LEU A 115 4.22 0.52 12.44
N VAL A 116 4.30 0.76 11.13
CA VAL A 116 3.79 -0.12 10.07
C VAL A 116 4.97 -0.67 9.29
N LYS A 117 5.60 -1.71 9.83
CA LYS A 117 6.79 -2.35 9.23
C LYS A 117 6.46 -3.05 7.92
N ASP A 118 7.42 -3.01 7.00
CA ASP A 118 7.41 -3.87 5.83
C ASP A 118 7.68 -5.32 6.23
N SER A 119 7.07 -6.27 5.53
CA SER A 119 7.43 -7.67 5.68
C SER A 119 8.77 -7.92 4.96
N ALA A 120 9.49 -8.97 5.37
CA ALA A 120 10.72 -9.37 4.68
C ALA A 120 10.46 -9.65 3.19
N GLU A 121 9.28 -10.19 2.86
CA GLU A 121 8.83 -10.46 1.49
C GLU A 121 8.70 -9.19 0.64
N GLU A 122 8.19 -8.09 1.21
CA GLU A 122 8.05 -6.81 0.50
C GLU A 122 9.38 -6.08 0.32
N LEU A 123 10.29 -6.21 1.27
CA LEU A 123 11.66 -5.69 1.12
C LEU A 123 12.42 -6.43 0.01
N GLU A 124 12.21 -7.75 -0.15
CA GLU A 124 12.75 -8.50 -1.28
C GLU A 124 12.13 -8.07 -2.61
N ASP A 125 10.82 -7.76 -2.62
CA ASP A 125 10.11 -7.30 -3.81
C ASP A 125 10.64 -5.93 -4.29
N GLU A 126 10.89 -4.99 -3.37
CA GLU A 126 11.48 -3.69 -3.69
C GLU A 126 12.94 -3.82 -4.15
N ALA A 127 13.74 -4.67 -3.51
CA ALA A 127 15.12 -4.91 -3.88
C ALA A 127 15.27 -5.47 -5.30
N ASP A 128 14.35 -6.30 -5.76
CA ASP A 128 14.34 -6.83 -7.12
C ASP A 128 14.09 -5.71 -8.17
N PHE A 129 13.24 -4.71 -7.85
CA PHE A 129 13.01 -3.57 -8.74
C PHE A 129 14.16 -2.57 -8.75
N ASP A 130 14.87 -2.41 -7.63
CA ASP A 130 16.06 -1.55 -7.53
C ASP A 130 17.23 -2.06 -8.42
N LEU A 131 17.19 -3.33 -8.84
CA LEU A 131 18.14 -3.86 -9.82
C LEU A 131 18.01 -3.22 -11.21
N LEU A 132 16.82 -2.69 -11.55
CA LEU A 132 16.49 -2.14 -12.88
C LEU A 132 16.84 -0.65 -12.98
N GLU A 133 18.11 -0.31 -12.74
CA GLU A 133 18.58 1.06 -12.79
C GLU A 133 18.72 1.57 -14.24
N GLU A 134 18.16 2.74 -14.55
CA GLU A 134 18.22 3.35 -15.89
C GLU A 134 19.66 3.59 -16.37
N ARG A 135 20.60 3.91 -15.47
CA ARG A 135 22.00 4.12 -15.82
C ARG A 135 22.68 2.87 -16.40
N LEU A 136 22.18 1.67 -16.05
CA LEU A 136 22.72 0.40 -16.56
C LEU A 136 22.31 0.12 -18.00
N LEU A 137 21.30 0.81 -18.54
CA LEU A 137 20.89 0.71 -19.94
C LEU A 137 22.03 1.06 -20.93
N ASN A 138 23.04 1.81 -20.49
CA ASN A 138 24.22 2.09 -21.30
C ASN A 138 25.22 0.93 -21.36
N TYR A 139 25.01 -0.13 -20.56
CA TYR A 139 25.83 -1.33 -20.47
C TYR A 139 24.97 -2.58 -20.68
N PRO A 140 24.57 -2.93 -21.93
CA PRO A 140 23.55 -3.95 -22.21
C PRO A 140 23.79 -5.30 -21.53
N ALA A 141 25.04 -5.76 -21.48
CA ALA A 141 25.35 -7.04 -20.83
C ALA A 141 25.01 -7.04 -19.33
N LEU A 142 25.28 -5.92 -18.64
CA LEU A 142 24.99 -5.78 -17.22
C LEU A 142 23.48 -5.61 -16.99
N ALA A 143 22.80 -4.81 -17.81
CA ALA A 143 21.37 -4.63 -17.78
C ALA A 143 20.62 -5.97 -17.96
N ILE A 144 21.01 -6.79 -18.92
CA ILE A 144 20.45 -8.13 -19.16
C ILE A 144 20.68 -9.04 -17.93
N ALA A 145 21.84 -8.99 -17.30
CA ALA A 145 22.12 -9.77 -16.10
C ALA A 145 21.22 -9.35 -14.91
N GLN A 146 20.92 -8.06 -14.77
CA GLN A 146 19.98 -7.57 -13.75
C GLN A 146 18.52 -7.96 -14.07
N CYS A 147 18.10 -7.86 -15.33
CA CYS A 147 16.79 -8.36 -15.76
C CYS A 147 16.63 -9.86 -15.43
N HIS A 148 17.66 -10.67 -15.67
CA HIS A 148 17.63 -12.10 -15.31
C HIS A 148 17.44 -12.32 -13.81
N ARG A 149 18.10 -11.53 -12.96
CA ARG A 149 17.93 -11.62 -11.51
C ARG A 149 16.50 -11.25 -11.07
N ALA A 150 15.98 -10.13 -11.57
CA ALA A 150 14.62 -9.71 -11.26
C ALA A 150 13.58 -10.72 -11.76
N MET A 151 13.79 -11.28 -12.96
CA MET A 151 12.93 -12.35 -13.51
C MET A 151 12.96 -13.62 -12.66
N ASN A 152 14.12 -14.01 -12.13
CA ASN A 152 14.22 -15.13 -11.17
C ASN A 152 13.46 -14.81 -9.85
N GLY A 153 13.45 -13.55 -9.41
CA GLY A 153 12.61 -13.09 -8.30
C GLY A 153 11.12 -13.29 -8.59
N MET A 154 10.66 -12.85 -9.77
CA MET A 154 9.30 -13.05 -10.28
C MET A 154 8.92 -14.54 -10.29
N ALA A 155 9.77 -15.40 -10.88
CA ALA A 155 9.55 -16.83 -10.98
C ALA A 155 9.35 -17.51 -9.62
N LYS A 156 10.18 -17.18 -8.63
CA LYS A 156 10.05 -17.71 -7.26
C LYS A 156 8.71 -17.32 -6.62
N LYS A 157 8.25 -16.10 -6.87
CA LYS A 157 6.98 -15.60 -6.33
C LYS A 157 5.80 -16.27 -7.03
N LEU A 158 5.88 -16.40 -8.35
CA LEU A 158 4.91 -17.12 -9.17
C LEU A 158 4.72 -18.55 -8.69
N ARG A 159 5.82 -19.32 -8.54
CA ARG A 159 5.79 -20.70 -8.03
C ARG A 159 5.07 -20.80 -6.69
N LYS A 160 5.40 -19.92 -5.75
CA LYS A 160 4.75 -19.88 -4.43
C LYS A 160 3.26 -19.55 -4.54
N ASN A 161 2.87 -18.67 -5.48
CA ASN A 161 1.49 -18.25 -5.67
C ASN A 161 0.63 -19.34 -6.29
N VAL A 162 1.11 -20.02 -7.34
CA VAL A 162 0.43 -21.17 -7.95
C VAL A 162 0.21 -22.30 -6.92
N ASN A 163 1.24 -22.65 -6.15
CA ASN A 163 1.09 -23.66 -5.10
C ASN A 163 0.05 -23.25 -4.03
N ARG A 164 -0.01 -21.95 -3.70
CA ARG A 164 -1.01 -21.43 -2.75
C ARG A 164 -2.42 -21.51 -3.32
N ALA A 165 -2.60 -21.13 -4.58
CA ALA A 165 -3.89 -21.20 -5.28
C ALA A 165 -4.40 -22.65 -5.36
N MET A 166 -3.55 -23.61 -5.74
CA MET A 166 -3.92 -25.01 -5.76
C MET A 166 -4.29 -25.56 -4.37
N ASN A 167 -3.63 -25.09 -3.30
CA ASN A 167 -3.96 -25.53 -1.95
C ASN A 167 -5.30 -24.96 -1.45
N LEU A 168 -5.80 -23.83 -1.99
CA LEU A 168 -7.12 -23.32 -1.68
C LEU A 168 -8.26 -24.24 -2.13
N LEU A 169 -8.07 -25.03 -3.19
CA LEU A 169 -9.04 -26.04 -3.62
C LEU A 169 -9.25 -27.14 -2.56
N ASN A 170 -8.21 -27.49 -1.79
CA ASN A 170 -8.31 -28.48 -0.72
C ASN A 170 -8.92 -27.91 0.56
N GLU A 171 -8.52 -26.70 0.93
CA GLU A 171 -8.98 -26.02 2.14
C GLU A 171 -9.03 -24.51 1.89
N TYR A 172 -10.23 -23.98 1.70
CA TYR A 172 -10.42 -22.55 1.48
C TYR A 172 -10.16 -21.76 2.78
N GLN A 173 -9.37 -20.70 2.65
CA GLN A 173 -9.11 -19.73 3.72
C GLN A 173 -9.04 -18.33 3.11
N GLN A 174 -9.85 -17.41 3.60
CA GLN A 174 -9.96 -16.05 3.06
C GLN A 174 -8.63 -15.30 3.05
N ASP A 175 -7.82 -15.42 4.10
CA ASP A 175 -6.51 -14.77 4.19
C ASP A 175 -5.52 -15.30 3.13
N LYS A 176 -5.59 -16.59 2.79
CA LYS A 176 -4.82 -17.19 1.72
C LYS A 176 -5.30 -16.76 0.34
N PHE A 177 -6.61 -16.65 0.14
CA PHE A 177 -7.22 -16.10 -1.07
C PHE A 177 -6.71 -14.67 -1.32
N ASP A 178 -6.88 -13.78 -0.34
CA ASP A 178 -6.41 -12.39 -0.42
C ASP A 178 -4.89 -12.30 -0.69
N LYS A 179 -4.13 -13.28 -0.22
CA LYS A 179 -2.70 -13.35 -0.45
C LYS A 179 -2.36 -13.77 -1.88
N VAL A 180 -3.17 -14.63 -2.49
CA VAL A 180 -3.03 -14.99 -3.92
C VAL A 180 -3.27 -13.76 -4.79
N GLN A 181 -4.34 -13.01 -4.52
CA GLN A 181 -4.66 -11.80 -5.30
C GLN A 181 -3.54 -10.75 -5.19
N ARG A 182 -3.08 -10.44 -3.97
CA ARG A 182 -1.95 -9.50 -3.78
C ARG A 182 -0.65 -9.94 -4.45
N LYS A 183 -0.43 -11.24 -4.62
CA LYS A 183 0.78 -11.75 -5.30
C LYS A 183 0.64 -11.75 -6.81
N GLU A 184 -0.58 -11.85 -7.32
CA GLU A 184 -0.87 -11.65 -8.73
C GLU A 184 -0.65 -10.17 -9.11
N ASP A 185 -1.21 -9.18 -8.38
CA ASP A 185 -0.90 -7.75 -8.55
C ASP A 185 0.62 -7.46 -8.58
N LEU A 186 1.39 -8.21 -7.80
CA LEU A 186 2.84 -8.08 -7.77
C LEU A 186 3.49 -8.67 -9.01
N ILE A 187 3.03 -9.82 -9.51
CA ILE A 187 3.52 -10.47 -10.72
C ILE A 187 3.30 -9.57 -11.93
N ASP A 188 2.13 -8.93 -12.03
CA ASP A 188 1.81 -7.93 -13.05
C ASP A 188 2.75 -6.73 -13.00
N LYS A 189 3.06 -6.28 -11.78
CA LYS A 189 4.04 -5.21 -11.58
C LYS A 189 5.44 -5.60 -12.06
N TYR A 190 5.84 -6.88 -11.87
CA TYR A 190 7.11 -7.38 -12.42
C TYR A 190 7.09 -7.39 -13.94
N GLU A 191 6.01 -7.89 -14.56
CA GLU A 191 5.85 -7.89 -16.01
C GLU A 191 6.00 -6.48 -16.57
N SER A 192 5.21 -5.52 -16.06
CA SER A 192 5.23 -4.13 -16.51
C SER A 192 6.61 -3.49 -16.35
N ARG A 193 7.24 -3.61 -15.18
CA ARG A 193 8.55 -2.98 -14.91
C ARG A 193 9.68 -3.60 -15.72
N LEU A 194 9.74 -4.94 -15.79
CA LEU A 194 10.72 -5.64 -16.61
C LEU A 194 10.49 -5.38 -18.09
N GLY A 195 9.24 -5.37 -18.55
CA GLY A 195 8.85 -5.10 -19.93
C GLY A 195 9.29 -3.70 -20.36
N GLU A 196 8.95 -2.66 -19.58
CA GLU A 196 9.41 -1.29 -19.83
C GLU A 196 10.93 -1.19 -19.92
N TYR A 197 11.64 -1.79 -18.98
CA TYR A 197 13.10 -1.76 -18.94
C TYR A 197 13.74 -2.48 -20.13
N LEU A 198 13.24 -3.68 -20.47
CA LEU A 198 13.68 -4.45 -21.62
C LEU A 198 13.40 -3.72 -22.96
N ILE A 199 12.22 -3.05 -23.09
CA ILE A 199 11.90 -2.22 -24.26
C ILE A 199 12.86 -1.02 -24.36
N GLN A 200 13.21 -0.37 -23.25
CA GLN A 200 14.21 0.70 -23.28
C GLN A 200 15.58 0.17 -23.68
N LEU A 201 15.93 -1.05 -23.26
CA LEU A 201 17.19 -1.69 -23.63
C LEU A 201 17.24 -2.02 -25.12
N THR A 202 16.14 -2.36 -25.80
CA THR A 202 16.10 -2.59 -27.25
C THR A 202 16.47 -1.36 -28.09
N LYS A 203 16.41 -0.15 -27.51
CA LYS A 203 16.80 1.10 -28.15
C LYS A 203 18.31 1.34 -28.10
N ARG A 204 19.07 0.47 -27.44
CA ARG A 204 20.54 0.55 -27.30
C ARG A 204 21.23 -0.36 -28.31
N GLU A 205 22.49 -0.08 -28.59
CA GLU A 205 23.29 -0.95 -29.43
C GLU A 205 23.57 -2.28 -28.72
N MET A 206 23.10 -3.37 -29.29
CA MET A 206 23.24 -4.72 -28.77
C MET A 206 23.76 -5.66 -29.88
N ASN A 207 24.53 -6.66 -29.47
CA ASN A 207 24.90 -7.74 -30.39
C ASN A 207 23.71 -8.73 -30.56
N THR A 208 23.85 -9.61 -31.56
CA THR A 208 22.77 -10.58 -31.91
C THR A 208 22.38 -11.50 -30.73
N VAL A 209 23.35 -11.88 -29.90
CA VAL A 209 23.09 -12.74 -28.73
C VAL A 209 22.27 -11.99 -27.67
N GLN A 210 22.65 -10.75 -27.39
CA GLN A 210 21.93 -9.88 -26.45
C GLN A 210 20.52 -9.59 -26.92
N THR A 211 20.33 -9.28 -28.21
CA THR A 211 19.00 -9.05 -28.79
C THR A 211 18.12 -10.29 -28.63
N ARG A 212 18.67 -11.48 -28.89
CA ARG A 212 17.93 -12.74 -28.70
C ARG A 212 17.56 -12.98 -27.25
N GLN A 213 18.47 -12.68 -26.30
CA GLN A 213 18.18 -12.82 -24.86
C GLN A 213 17.07 -11.87 -24.41
N VAL A 214 17.11 -10.60 -24.82
CA VAL A 214 16.06 -9.62 -24.52
C VAL A 214 14.71 -10.06 -25.07
N SER A 215 14.67 -10.55 -26.33
CA SER A 215 13.44 -11.09 -26.92
C SER A 215 12.91 -12.29 -26.13
N LEU A 216 13.79 -13.21 -25.71
CA LEU A 216 13.38 -14.35 -24.90
C LEU A 216 12.79 -13.91 -23.56
N TYR A 217 13.41 -12.94 -22.88
CA TYR A 217 12.95 -12.45 -21.60
C TYR A 217 11.59 -11.75 -21.71
N LEU A 218 11.35 -10.95 -22.77
CA LEU A 218 10.05 -10.34 -23.04
C LEU A 218 8.94 -11.38 -23.19
N HIS A 219 9.20 -12.50 -23.86
CA HIS A 219 8.22 -13.60 -23.92
C HIS A 219 8.04 -14.29 -22.59
N THR A 220 9.13 -14.59 -21.88
CA THR A 220 9.08 -15.30 -20.61
C THR A 220 8.31 -14.55 -19.52
N ILE A 221 8.47 -13.20 -19.42
CA ILE A 221 7.74 -12.43 -18.43
C ILE A 221 6.23 -12.43 -18.71
N GLY A 222 5.82 -12.36 -19.97
CA GLY A 222 4.42 -12.49 -20.35
C GLY A 222 3.85 -13.90 -20.10
N ASP A 223 4.65 -14.95 -20.29
CA ASP A 223 4.22 -16.31 -19.93
C ASP A 223 4.08 -16.47 -18.41
N PHE A 224 4.96 -15.83 -17.61
CA PHE A 224 4.86 -15.84 -16.15
C PHE A 224 3.65 -15.09 -15.62
N GLU A 225 3.30 -13.95 -16.21
CA GLU A 225 2.07 -13.21 -15.90
C GLU A 225 0.84 -14.08 -16.18
N ARG A 226 0.74 -14.71 -17.37
CA ARG A 226 -0.37 -15.59 -17.70
C ARG A 226 -0.54 -16.77 -16.75
N ILE A 227 0.56 -17.36 -16.27
CA ILE A 227 0.50 -18.40 -15.24
C ILE A 227 0.01 -17.80 -13.91
N GLY A 228 0.38 -16.56 -13.59
CA GLY A 228 -0.12 -15.80 -12.44
C GLY A 228 -1.64 -15.61 -12.50
N ASP A 229 -2.15 -15.19 -13.66
CA ASP A 229 -3.59 -15.08 -13.94
C ASP A 229 -4.33 -16.40 -13.72
N HIS A 230 -3.77 -17.50 -14.22
CA HIS A 230 -4.38 -18.81 -14.00
C HIS A 230 -4.40 -19.20 -12.51
N ALA A 231 -3.38 -18.83 -11.74
CA ALA A 231 -3.38 -19.06 -10.29
C ALA A 231 -4.47 -18.23 -9.59
N SER A 232 -4.65 -16.97 -9.99
CA SER A 232 -5.74 -16.10 -9.52
C SER A 232 -7.10 -16.69 -9.89
N TYR A 233 -7.27 -17.17 -11.10
CA TYR A 233 -8.50 -17.83 -11.54
C TYR A 233 -8.82 -19.08 -10.71
N ILE A 234 -7.85 -19.95 -10.44
CA ILE A 234 -8.02 -21.12 -9.56
C ILE A 234 -8.46 -20.71 -8.15
N ALA A 235 -7.89 -19.63 -7.60
CA ALA A 235 -8.28 -19.13 -6.31
C ALA A 235 -9.74 -18.61 -6.31
N HIS A 236 -10.17 -17.92 -7.38
CA HIS A 236 -11.58 -17.50 -7.55
C HIS A 236 -12.54 -18.68 -7.63
N MET A 237 -12.18 -19.73 -8.38
CA MET A 237 -12.98 -20.96 -8.43
C MET A 237 -13.11 -21.60 -7.04
N SER A 238 -12.03 -21.64 -6.26
CA SER A 238 -12.07 -22.14 -4.88
C SER A 238 -13.01 -21.31 -3.98
N ASN A 239 -12.99 -19.98 -4.13
CA ASN A 239 -13.89 -19.09 -3.41
C ASN A 239 -15.36 -19.35 -3.79
N GLU A 240 -15.66 -19.48 -5.08
CA GLU A 240 -17.00 -19.78 -5.57
C GLU A 240 -17.50 -21.13 -5.09
N MET A 241 -16.66 -22.16 -5.05
CA MET A 241 -16.99 -23.46 -4.50
C MET A 241 -17.33 -23.37 -3.00
N HIS A 242 -16.55 -22.58 -2.24
CA HIS A 242 -16.77 -22.36 -0.81
C HIS A 242 -18.13 -21.67 -0.57
N ASP A 243 -18.41 -20.60 -1.30
CA ASP A 243 -19.65 -19.79 -1.15
C ASP A 243 -20.90 -20.61 -1.54
N ASN A 244 -20.81 -21.45 -2.56
CA ASN A 244 -21.89 -22.30 -3.04
C ASN A 244 -22.00 -23.63 -2.29
N HIS A 245 -21.10 -23.91 -1.33
CA HIS A 245 -21.04 -25.20 -0.61
C HIS A 245 -20.96 -26.40 -1.55
N THR A 246 -20.21 -26.25 -2.63
CA THR A 246 -19.98 -27.31 -3.63
C THR A 246 -18.62 -27.96 -3.44
N ASP A 247 -18.50 -29.24 -3.77
CA ASP A 247 -17.23 -29.96 -3.71
C ASP A 247 -17.12 -30.97 -4.86
N PHE A 248 -15.90 -31.37 -5.16
CA PHE A 248 -15.64 -32.41 -6.16
C PHE A 248 -16.03 -33.78 -5.62
N SER A 249 -16.49 -34.67 -6.52
CA SER A 249 -16.65 -36.08 -6.16
C SER A 249 -15.29 -36.71 -5.82
N PRO A 250 -15.26 -37.79 -5.03
CA PRO A 250 -14.00 -38.50 -4.72
C PRO A 250 -13.21 -38.95 -5.96
N ALA A 251 -13.90 -39.32 -7.04
CA ALA A 251 -13.26 -39.66 -8.31
C ALA A 251 -12.62 -38.45 -8.98
N ALA A 252 -13.34 -37.32 -9.05
CA ALA A 252 -12.83 -36.05 -9.60
C ALA A 252 -11.65 -35.51 -8.78
N TRP A 253 -11.70 -35.62 -7.44
CA TRP A 253 -10.57 -35.29 -6.58
C TRP A 253 -9.30 -36.07 -6.90
N ASN A 254 -9.41 -37.38 -7.13
CA ASN A 254 -8.26 -38.21 -7.49
C ASN A 254 -7.64 -37.76 -8.83
N GLU A 255 -8.46 -37.52 -9.84
CA GLU A 255 -8.00 -37.03 -11.14
C GLU A 255 -7.36 -35.62 -11.04
N LEU A 256 -8.01 -34.72 -10.33
CA LEU A 256 -7.50 -33.36 -10.12
C LEU A 256 -6.15 -33.34 -9.38
N ASN A 257 -5.98 -34.19 -8.37
CA ASN A 257 -4.72 -34.32 -7.63
C ASN A 257 -3.56 -34.77 -8.53
N ILE A 258 -3.80 -35.68 -9.48
CA ILE A 258 -2.78 -36.09 -10.44
C ILE A 258 -2.33 -34.91 -11.32
N VAL A 259 -3.30 -34.13 -11.80
CA VAL A 259 -3.02 -32.94 -12.61
C VAL A 259 -2.26 -31.88 -11.80
N MET A 260 -2.71 -31.62 -10.56
CA MET A 260 -2.04 -30.65 -9.66
C MET A 260 -0.60 -31.06 -9.34
N GLU A 261 -0.34 -32.36 -9.15
CA GLU A 261 1.01 -32.86 -8.93
C GLU A 261 1.90 -32.64 -10.15
N ALA A 262 1.41 -32.95 -11.36
CA ALA A 262 2.13 -32.71 -12.61
C ALA A 262 2.44 -31.21 -12.80
N VAL A 263 1.47 -30.31 -12.53
CA VAL A 263 1.68 -28.86 -12.59
C VAL A 263 2.72 -28.38 -11.57
N ARG A 264 2.72 -28.95 -10.36
CA ARG A 264 3.74 -28.64 -9.34
C ARG A 264 5.14 -29.03 -9.79
N GLU A 265 5.28 -30.22 -10.40
CA GLU A 265 6.55 -30.68 -10.92
C GLU A 265 7.07 -29.78 -12.04
N GLU A 266 6.23 -29.44 -13.03
CA GLU A 266 6.58 -28.55 -14.14
C GLU A 266 6.98 -27.15 -13.65
N ILE A 267 6.21 -26.55 -12.73
CA ILE A 267 6.54 -25.24 -12.16
C ILE A 267 7.84 -25.27 -11.36
N ASN A 268 8.14 -26.36 -10.65
CA ASN A 268 9.39 -26.47 -9.91
C ASN A 268 10.62 -26.61 -10.83
N ILE A 269 10.45 -27.13 -12.05
CA ILE A 269 11.50 -27.21 -13.05
C ILE A 269 11.69 -25.87 -13.76
N THR A 270 10.60 -25.18 -14.04
CA THR A 270 10.58 -23.91 -14.82
C THR A 270 10.99 -22.69 -13.99
N CYS A 271 10.66 -22.64 -12.71
CA CYS A 271 10.86 -21.55 -11.76
C CYS A 271 11.79 -21.96 -10.62
#